data_1f3e9d9277d7ee0cc56b80011390f1cf
#
_entry.id   1f3e9d9277d7ee0cc56b80011390f1cf
#
_cell.length_a   1.000
_cell.length_b   1.000
_cell.length_c   1.000
_cell.angle_alpha   90.00
_cell.angle_beta   90.00
_cell.angle_gamma   90.00
#
_symmetry.space_group_name_H-M   'P 1'
#
loop_
_entity.id
_entity.type
_entity.pdbx_description
1 polymer ?
#
loop_
_entity_poly.entity_id
_entity_poly.type
_entity_poly.pdbx_seq_one_letter_code
_entity_poly.pdbx_strand_id
1 'polypeptide(L)'
;DYVDLCGEPGWMFEMQKHLAAAKESGARIVHSCGFDSIPSDLGVFMLQNIANERFGNPVEQVKCRVRSMKGEFSGGTAASLRATLGKLKTNPDFFNILIDPFCLCEGFKGPEQVRDNKPYHDDITNEWVAPFFMAAINTKNVHRSNAMMGHPYGENFLYDEMLSCGPGEAGQKKAELMSAYN
;
A
#
# COMPACT_ATOMS: atom_id res chain seq x y z
N ASP A 1 2.81 -24.57 -1.99
CA ASP A 1 2.75 -23.22 -1.40
C ASP A 1 3.89 -22.38 -1.94
N TYR A 2 3.60 -21.12 -2.24
CA TYR A 2 4.58 -20.14 -2.72
C TYR A 2 4.40 -18.82 -1.95
N VAL A 3 5.48 -18.25 -1.50
CA VAL A 3 5.52 -16.92 -0.88
C VAL A 3 6.70 -16.14 -1.43
N ASP A 4 6.55 -14.83 -1.61
CA ASP A 4 7.61 -13.96 -2.08
C ASP A 4 7.60 -12.59 -1.38
N LEU A 5 8.56 -11.74 -1.74
CA LEU A 5 8.72 -10.37 -1.25
C LEU A 5 8.31 -9.34 -2.32
N CYS A 6 7.54 -9.76 -3.34
CA CYS A 6 7.23 -8.92 -4.49
C CYS A 6 6.56 -7.61 -4.07
N GLY A 7 7.13 -6.50 -4.49
CA GLY A 7 6.60 -5.15 -4.32
C GLY A 7 6.19 -4.49 -5.65
N GLU A 8 6.05 -5.28 -6.73
CA GLU A 8 5.76 -4.81 -8.08
C GLU A 8 4.27 -5.02 -8.44
N PRO A 9 3.40 -3.99 -8.26
CA PRO A 9 1.97 -4.15 -8.47
C PRO A 9 1.61 -4.58 -9.90
N GLY A 10 2.36 -4.11 -10.87
CA GLY A 10 2.12 -4.50 -12.27
C GLY A 10 2.42 -5.97 -12.57
N TRP A 11 3.40 -6.58 -11.90
CA TRP A 11 3.64 -8.01 -12.00
C TRP A 11 2.56 -8.81 -11.28
N MET A 12 2.19 -8.40 -10.07
CA MET A 12 1.12 -9.03 -9.30
C MET A 12 -0.22 -8.97 -10.04
N PHE A 13 -0.52 -7.85 -10.71
CA PHE A 13 -1.68 -7.70 -11.56
C PHE A 13 -1.69 -8.72 -12.70
N GLU A 14 -0.55 -8.93 -13.38
CA GLU A 14 -0.42 -9.96 -14.41
C GLU A 14 -0.61 -11.38 -13.86
N MET A 15 -0.13 -11.67 -12.65
CA MET A 15 -0.28 -12.99 -12.03
C MET A 15 -1.73 -13.34 -11.70
N GLN A 16 -2.64 -12.38 -11.55
CA GLN A 16 -4.07 -12.63 -11.34
C GLN A 16 -4.70 -13.45 -12.49
N LYS A 17 -4.14 -13.41 -13.69
CA LYS A 17 -4.58 -14.25 -14.83
C LYS A 17 -4.51 -15.74 -14.53
N HIS A 18 -3.69 -16.13 -13.55
CA HIS A 18 -3.50 -17.53 -13.14
C HIS A 18 -4.33 -17.93 -11.92
N LEU A 19 -5.19 -17.03 -11.41
CA LEU A 19 -5.98 -17.26 -10.19
C LEU A 19 -6.87 -18.49 -10.29
N ALA A 20 -7.54 -18.71 -11.45
CA ALA A 20 -8.38 -19.87 -11.67
C ALA A 20 -7.60 -21.19 -11.58
N ALA A 21 -6.45 -21.26 -12.24
CA ALA A 21 -5.57 -22.43 -12.20
C ALA A 21 -4.99 -22.68 -10.81
N ALA A 22 -4.66 -21.62 -10.06
CA ALA A 22 -4.21 -21.75 -8.68
C ALA A 22 -5.30 -22.30 -7.78
N LYS A 23 -6.55 -21.83 -7.91
CA LYS A 23 -7.71 -22.35 -7.17
C LYS A 23 -7.99 -23.84 -7.51
N GLU A 24 -7.94 -24.19 -8.79
CA GLU A 24 -8.17 -25.57 -9.25
C GLU A 24 -7.11 -26.55 -8.72
N SER A 25 -5.84 -26.14 -8.73
CA SER A 25 -4.73 -26.97 -8.23
C SER A 25 -4.60 -27.00 -6.70
N GLY A 26 -5.34 -26.15 -5.99
CA GLY A 26 -5.20 -25.94 -4.54
C GLY A 26 -3.89 -25.23 -4.15
N ALA A 27 -3.20 -24.61 -5.09
CA ALA A 27 -1.97 -23.87 -4.82
C ALA A 27 -2.27 -22.62 -3.98
N ARG A 28 -1.47 -22.42 -2.91
CA ARG A 28 -1.51 -21.20 -2.11
C ARG A 28 -0.33 -20.33 -2.50
N ILE A 29 -0.65 -19.18 -3.11
CA ILE A 29 0.33 -18.22 -3.64
C ILE A 29 0.09 -16.89 -2.97
N VAL A 30 1.08 -16.39 -2.22
CA VAL A 30 0.97 -15.14 -1.46
C VAL A 30 2.17 -14.25 -1.80
N HIS A 31 1.87 -13.09 -2.34
CA HIS A 31 2.86 -12.07 -2.67
C HIS A 31 3.05 -11.09 -1.50
N SER A 32 4.12 -10.28 -1.55
CA SER A 32 4.40 -9.19 -0.61
C SER A 32 4.53 -9.65 0.85
N CYS A 33 5.07 -10.85 1.09
CA CYS A 33 5.26 -11.41 2.43
C CYS A 33 6.51 -10.87 3.16
N GLY A 34 7.11 -9.78 2.66
CA GLY A 34 8.25 -9.13 3.27
C GLY A 34 7.90 -8.14 4.37
N PHE A 35 8.92 -7.74 5.13
CA PHE A 35 8.82 -6.69 6.14
C PHE A 35 8.30 -5.35 5.57
N ASP A 36 8.53 -5.10 4.29
CA ASP A 36 8.12 -3.88 3.61
C ASP A 36 6.59 -3.72 3.51
N SER A 37 5.84 -4.81 3.58
CA SER A 37 4.37 -4.82 3.38
C SER A 37 3.60 -5.47 4.52
N ILE A 38 4.11 -6.52 5.14
CA ILE A 38 3.43 -7.27 6.19
C ILE A 38 3.02 -6.40 7.38
N PRO A 39 3.82 -5.48 7.92
CA PRO A 39 3.40 -4.63 9.03
C PRO A 39 2.21 -3.74 8.68
N SER A 40 2.12 -3.25 7.44
CA SER A 40 1.01 -2.42 6.99
C SER A 40 -0.27 -3.24 6.86
N ASP A 41 -0.24 -4.37 6.18
CA ASP A 41 -1.42 -5.22 5.95
C ASP A 41 -1.94 -5.86 7.25
N LEU A 42 -1.08 -6.57 7.98
CA LEU A 42 -1.47 -7.19 9.25
C LEU A 42 -1.73 -6.17 10.35
N GLY A 43 -1.10 -5.00 10.31
CA GLY A 43 -1.40 -3.89 11.21
C GLY A 43 -2.85 -3.39 11.05
N VAL A 44 -3.30 -3.21 9.81
CA VAL A 44 -4.70 -2.86 9.53
C VAL A 44 -5.64 -3.97 9.96
N PHE A 45 -5.35 -5.22 9.63
CA PHE A 45 -6.15 -6.37 10.06
C PHE A 45 -6.32 -6.41 11.59
N MET A 46 -5.22 -6.25 12.33
CA MET A 46 -5.26 -6.21 13.80
C MET A 46 -6.08 -5.04 14.32
N LEU A 47 -5.90 -3.83 13.77
CA LEU A 47 -6.64 -2.65 14.19
C LEU A 47 -8.15 -2.80 13.93
N GLN A 48 -8.54 -3.35 12.80
CA GLN A 48 -9.95 -3.59 12.46
C GLN A 48 -10.59 -4.62 13.38
N ASN A 49 -9.87 -5.68 13.75
CA ASN A 49 -10.36 -6.65 14.74
C ASN A 49 -10.54 -5.99 16.11
N ILE A 50 -9.58 -5.20 16.58
CA ILE A 50 -9.70 -4.44 17.85
C ILE A 50 -10.87 -3.45 17.79
N ALA A 51 -11.07 -2.77 16.65
CA ALA A 51 -12.20 -1.85 16.48
C ALA A 51 -13.54 -2.58 16.58
N ASN A 52 -13.67 -3.72 15.89
CA ASN A 52 -14.86 -4.55 15.99
C ASN A 52 -15.13 -5.06 17.41
N GLU A 53 -14.10 -5.51 18.12
CA GLU A 53 -14.23 -5.98 19.51
C GLU A 53 -14.65 -4.85 20.47
N ARG A 54 -14.11 -3.65 20.29
CA ARG A 54 -14.35 -2.53 21.21
C ARG A 54 -15.57 -1.71 20.90
N PHE A 55 -15.88 -1.53 19.61
CA PHE A 55 -16.90 -0.59 19.14
C PHE A 55 -18.05 -1.28 18.40
N GLY A 56 -17.93 -2.59 18.11
CA GLY A 56 -18.94 -3.35 17.36
C GLY A 56 -18.92 -3.08 15.84
N ASN A 57 -18.00 -2.27 15.35
CA ASN A 57 -17.89 -1.91 13.93
C ASN A 57 -16.43 -1.69 13.55
N PRO A 58 -16.06 -1.95 12.28
CA PRO A 58 -14.76 -1.55 11.76
C PRO A 58 -14.65 -0.01 11.70
N VAL A 59 -13.42 0.50 11.65
CA VAL A 59 -13.21 1.93 11.40
C VAL A 59 -13.16 2.19 9.89
N GLU A 60 -13.73 3.31 9.46
CA GLU A 60 -13.81 3.67 8.05
C GLU A 60 -12.46 4.12 7.46
N GLN A 61 -11.52 4.56 8.30
CA GLN A 61 -10.21 5.00 7.86
C GLN A 61 -9.11 4.53 8.82
N VAL A 62 -8.01 4.05 8.24
CA VAL A 62 -6.74 3.79 8.95
C VAL A 62 -5.63 4.62 8.31
N LYS A 63 -4.86 5.31 9.15
CA LYS A 63 -3.69 6.09 8.75
C LYS A 63 -2.42 5.43 9.29
N CYS A 64 -1.57 4.91 8.42
CA CYS A 64 -0.24 4.44 8.79
C CYS A 64 0.76 5.59 8.79
N ARG A 65 1.55 5.72 9.86
CA ARG A 65 2.57 6.77 10.00
C ARG A 65 3.92 6.15 10.33
N VAL A 66 4.79 6.10 9.32
CA VAL A 66 6.15 5.56 9.45
C VAL A 66 7.01 6.61 10.17
N ARG A 67 7.38 6.36 11.41
CA ARG A 67 8.12 7.31 12.26
C ARG A 67 9.63 7.23 12.08
N SER A 68 10.15 6.04 11.84
CA SER A 68 11.58 5.83 11.67
C SER A 68 11.82 4.61 10.80
N MET A 69 12.74 4.74 9.88
CA MET A 69 13.23 3.66 9.05
C MET A 69 14.76 3.77 8.95
N LYS A 70 15.45 2.64 9.08
CA LYS A 70 16.90 2.53 8.89
C LYS A 70 17.17 1.43 7.88
N GLY A 71 17.89 1.72 6.84
CA GLY A 71 18.25 0.78 5.79
C GLY A 71 18.65 1.50 4.52
N GLU A 72 19.17 0.74 3.59
CA GLU A 72 19.51 1.19 2.25
C GLU A 72 18.74 0.37 1.21
N PHE A 73 18.53 0.93 0.03
CA PHE A 73 17.91 0.20 -1.06
C PHE A 73 18.80 -0.97 -1.50
N SER A 74 18.21 -2.15 -1.56
CA SER A 74 18.91 -3.32 -2.09
C SER A 74 19.12 -3.21 -3.61
N GLY A 75 20.08 -3.98 -4.14
CA GLY A 75 20.24 -4.11 -5.59
C GLY A 75 18.98 -4.62 -6.29
N GLY A 76 18.19 -5.48 -5.63
CA GLY A 76 16.89 -5.94 -6.10
C GLY A 76 15.90 -4.79 -6.27
N THR A 77 15.77 -3.90 -5.29
CA THR A 77 14.90 -2.72 -5.37
C THR A 77 15.25 -1.83 -6.56
N ALA A 78 16.57 -1.58 -6.78
CA ALA A 78 17.02 -0.80 -7.94
C ALA A 78 16.71 -1.49 -9.28
N ALA A 79 16.81 -2.82 -9.35
CA ALA A 79 16.46 -3.59 -10.55
C ALA A 79 14.96 -3.55 -10.83
N SER A 80 14.13 -3.68 -9.81
CA SER A 80 12.66 -3.59 -9.90
C SER A 80 12.20 -2.22 -10.39
N LEU A 81 12.78 -1.15 -9.85
CA LEU A 81 12.49 0.22 -10.30
C LEU A 81 12.82 0.41 -11.79
N ARG A 82 14.01 -0.06 -12.23
CA ARG A 82 14.38 -0.01 -13.65
C ARG A 82 13.41 -0.79 -14.55
N ALA A 83 12.98 -1.97 -14.12
CA ALA A 83 12.03 -2.79 -14.87
C ALA A 83 10.67 -2.08 -14.99
N THR A 84 10.17 -1.48 -13.92
CA THR A 84 8.93 -0.69 -13.89
C THR A 84 9.01 0.51 -14.85
N LEU A 85 10.09 1.29 -14.77
CA LEU A 85 10.32 2.42 -15.67
C LEU A 85 10.45 1.97 -17.14
N GLY A 86 11.06 0.82 -17.39
CA GLY A 86 11.13 0.21 -18.73
C GLY A 86 9.75 -0.13 -19.27
N LYS A 87 8.89 -0.75 -18.46
CA LYS A 87 7.50 -1.07 -18.86
C LYS A 87 6.65 0.16 -19.13
N LEU A 88 6.79 1.22 -18.33
CA LEU A 88 6.08 2.48 -18.55
C LEU A 88 6.38 3.11 -19.92
N LYS A 89 7.61 2.97 -20.41
CA LYS A 89 8.01 3.48 -21.74
C LYS A 89 7.38 2.70 -22.89
N THR A 90 7.12 1.41 -22.71
CA THR A 90 6.64 0.50 -23.75
C THR A 90 5.14 0.25 -23.69
N ASN A 91 4.52 0.47 -22.55
CA ASN A 91 3.09 0.25 -22.32
C ASN A 91 2.48 1.41 -21.49
N PRO A 92 1.88 2.41 -22.14
CA PRO A 92 1.25 3.53 -21.44
C PRO A 92 0.10 3.12 -20.52
N ASP A 93 -0.63 2.04 -20.83
CA ASP A 93 -1.73 1.54 -19.99
C ASP A 93 -1.23 0.99 -18.65
N PHE A 94 0.05 0.64 -18.59
CA PHE A 94 0.70 0.20 -17.34
C PHE A 94 0.68 1.28 -16.25
N PHE A 95 0.67 2.55 -16.65
CA PHE A 95 0.54 3.67 -15.71
C PHE A 95 -0.78 3.61 -14.93
N ASN A 96 -1.89 3.27 -15.60
CA ASN A 96 -3.20 3.16 -14.97
C ASN A 96 -3.21 2.08 -13.87
N ILE A 97 -2.49 0.97 -14.06
CA ILE A 97 -2.33 -0.07 -13.05
C ILE A 97 -1.55 0.46 -11.84
N LEU A 98 -0.52 1.26 -12.07
CA LEU A 98 0.31 1.79 -10.97
C LEU A 98 -0.43 2.79 -10.09
N ILE A 99 -1.29 3.62 -10.68
CA ILE A 99 -2.03 4.67 -9.94
C ILE A 99 -3.34 4.18 -9.34
N ASP A 100 -3.90 3.05 -9.80
CA ASP A 100 -5.15 2.50 -9.28
C ASP A 100 -4.91 1.76 -7.95
N PRO A 101 -5.43 2.25 -6.81
CA PRO A 101 -5.27 1.60 -5.52
C PRO A 101 -5.97 0.24 -5.43
N PHE A 102 -6.93 -0.02 -6.35
CA PHE A 102 -7.73 -1.24 -6.39
C PHE A 102 -7.34 -2.20 -7.51
N CYS A 103 -6.23 -1.95 -8.22
CA CYS A 103 -5.85 -2.79 -9.37
C CYS A 103 -5.63 -4.27 -9.02
N LEU A 104 -5.39 -4.59 -7.76
CA LEU A 104 -5.27 -5.97 -7.27
C LEU A 104 -6.59 -6.55 -6.73
N CYS A 105 -7.68 -5.79 -6.76
CA CYS A 105 -9.01 -6.21 -6.30
C CYS A 105 -9.86 -6.61 -7.48
N GLU A 106 -10.00 -7.92 -7.74
CA GLU A 106 -10.73 -8.43 -8.89
C GLU A 106 -12.19 -7.93 -8.91
N GLY A 107 -12.53 -7.13 -9.94
CA GLY A 107 -13.91 -6.64 -10.16
C GLY A 107 -14.40 -5.56 -9.18
N PHE A 108 -13.59 -5.14 -8.21
CA PHE A 108 -13.97 -4.12 -7.24
C PHE A 108 -13.28 -2.77 -7.49
N LYS A 109 -14.07 -1.71 -7.38
CA LYS A 109 -13.59 -0.32 -7.35
C LYS A 109 -14.18 0.35 -6.11
N GLY A 110 -13.31 0.67 -5.18
CA GLY A 110 -13.68 1.40 -3.97
C GLY A 110 -13.73 2.92 -4.17
N PRO A 111 -13.89 3.67 -3.08
CA PRO A 111 -13.94 5.13 -3.07
C PRO A 111 -12.58 5.76 -3.47
N GLU A 112 -12.63 7.04 -3.83
CA GLU A 112 -11.40 7.82 -4.01
C GLU A 112 -10.57 7.78 -2.71
N GLN A 113 -9.32 7.35 -2.82
CA GLN A 113 -8.42 7.25 -1.68
C GLN A 113 -7.80 8.60 -1.33
N VAL A 114 -7.33 8.73 -0.10
CA VAL A 114 -6.59 9.93 0.33
C VAL A 114 -5.37 10.12 -0.56
N ARG A 115 -5.14 11.35 -1.02
CA ARG A 115 -3.97 11.68 -1.85
C ARG A 115 -2.73 11.76 -0.97
N ASP A 116 -1.88 10.77 -1.09
CA ASP A 116 -0.63 10.60 -0.35
C ASP A 116 0.63 11.02 -1.15
N ASN A 117 0.43 11.76 -2.24
CA ASN A 117 1.50 12.16 -3.16
C ASN A 117 2.11 13.55 -2.89
N LYS A 118 1.67 14.22 -1.81
CA LYS A 118 2.18 15.54 -1.40
C LYS A 118 2.30 15.60 0.12
N PRO A 119 3.24 16.42 0.63
CA PRO A 119 3.31 16.67 2.06
C PRO A 119 2.07 17.44 2.53
N TYR A 120 1.60 17.11 3.73
CA TYR A 120 0.52 17.84 4.39
C TYR A 120 0.67 17.80 5.91
N HIS A 121 -0.06 18.66 6.61
CA HIS A 121 -0.18 18.61 8.06
C HIS A 121 -1.29 17.64 8.44
N ASP A 122 -0.94 16.60 9.21
CA ASP A 122 -1.90 15.62 9.72
C ASP A 122 -2.45 16.11 11.07
N ASP A 123 -3.70 16.54 11.07
CA ASP A 123 -4.35 17.11 12.27
C ASP A 123 -4.57 16.09 13.39
N ILE A 124 -4.61 14.78 13.06
CA ILE A 124 -4.76 13.71 14.06
C ILE A 124 -3.48 13.54 14.88
N THR A 125 -2.33 13.51 14.21
CA THR A 125 -1.02 13.35 14.88
C THR A 125 -0.40 14.69 15.26
N ASN A 126 -0.93 15.81 14.74
CA ASN A 126 -0.37 17.15 14.84
C ASN A 126 1.09 17.22 14.33
N GLU A 127 1.36 16.49 13.24
CA GLU A 127 2.68 16.40 12.61
C GLU A 127 2.57 16.66 11.11
N TRP A 128 3.64 17.15 10.52
CA TRP A 128 3.81 17.13 9.07
C TRP A 128 4.17 15.73 8.59
N VAL A 129 3.58 15.33 7.47
CA VAL A 129 3.83 14.04 6.83
C VAL A 129 4.24 14.22 5.38
N ALA A 130 5.06 13.30 4.89
CA ALA A 130 5.53 13.25 3.51
C ALA A 130 5.14 11.93 2.85
N PRO A 131 5.06 11.86 1.51
CA PRO A 131 4.87 10.62 0.79
C PRO A 131 5.84 9.53 1.24
N PHE A 132 5.35 8.30 1.30
CA PHE A 132 6.15 7.13 1.62
C PHE A 132 6.16 6.19 0.41
N PHE A 133 7.34 5.86 -0.10
CA PHE A 133 7.50 5.13 -1.36
C PHE A 133 6.84 3.75 -1.38
N MET A 134 6.75 3.07 -0.22
CA MET A 134 6.05 1.77 -0.12
C MET A 134 4.53 1.89 -0.10
N ALA A 135 3.96 3.10 0.12
CA ALA A 135 2.52 3.30 0.08
C ALA A 135 1.90 2.87 -1.26
N ALA A 136 2.65 3.04 -2.35
CA ALA A 136 2.22 2.64 -3.70
C ALA A 136 1.85 1.15 -3.83
N ILE A 137 2.48 0.27 -3.06
CA ILE A 137 2.16 -1.17 -3.03
C ILE A 137 1.35 -1.54 -1.78
N ASN A 138 1.68 -0.97 -0.62
CA ASN A 138 1.02 -1.33 0.63
C ASN A 138 -0.47 -1.00 0.63
N THR A 139 -0.87 0.14 0.07
CA THR A 139 -2.27 0.51 -0.14
C THR A 139 -3.01 -0.56 -0.95
N LYS A 140 -2.41 -1.05 -2.03
CA LYS A 140 -3.00 -2.09 -2.88
C LYS A 140 -3.15 -3.42 -2.15
N ASN A 141 -2.14 -3.80 -1.35
CA ASN A 141 -2.18 -5.02 -0.55
C ASN A 141 -3.29 -4.97 0.50
N VAL A 142 -3.41 -3.87 1.25
CA VAL A 142 -4.46 -3.65 2.25
C VAL A 142 -5.85 -3.74 1.63
N HIS A 143 -6.08 -3.08 0.49
CA HIS A 143 -7.36 -3.16 -0.21
C HIS A 143 -7.63 -4.54 -0.78
N ARG A 144 -6.60 -5.22 -1.30
CA ARG A 144 -6.73 -6.61 -1.76
C ARG A 144 -7.13 -7.54 -0.62
N SER A 145 -6.48 -7.44 0.53
CA SER A 145 -6.82 -8.23 1.72
C SER A 145 -8.26 -8.01 2.14
N ASN A 146 -8.70 -6.74 2.20
CA ASN A 146 -10.10 -6.40 2.47
C ASN A 146 -11.05 -7.06 1.46
N ALA A 147 -10.79 -6.94 0.16
CA ALA A 147 -11.64 -7.50 -0.89
C ALA A 147 -11.67 -9.04 -0.84
N MET A 148 -10.52 -9.69 -0.66
CA MET A 148 -10.45 -11.17 -0.59
C MET A 148 -11.18 -11.76 0.61
N MET A 149 -11.29 -11.01 1.70
CA MET A 149 -12.02 -11.42 2.90
C MET A 149 -13.53 -11.07 2.85
N GLY A 150 -14.02 -10.50 1.75
CA GLY A 150 -15.41 -10.07 1.61
C GLY A 150 -15.73 -8.74 2.27
N HIS A 151 -14.76 -7.83 2.29
CA HIS A 151 -14.84 -6.45 2.79
C HIS A 151 -15.16 -6.29 4.28
N PRO A 152 -14.48 -7.01 5.20
CA PRO A 152 -14.71 -6.85 6.63
C PRO A 152 -14.38 -5.45 7.17
N TYR A 153 -13.60 -4.64 6.43
CA TYR A 153 -13.31 -3.24 6.77
C TYR A 153 -14.34 -2.27 6.18
N GLY A 154 -15.29 -2.78 5.37
CA GLY A 154 -16.24 -2.01 4.58
C GLY A 154 -15.75 -1.74 3.15
N GLU A 155 -16.71 -1.53 2.24
CA GLU A 155 -16.42 -1.19 0.83
C GLU A 155 -15.92 0.26 0.68
N ASN A 156 -16.27 1.15 1.63
CA ASN A 156 -15.86 2.55 1.66
C ASN A 156 -14.59 2.79 2.47
N PHE A 157 -13.84 1.73 2.80
CA PHE A 157 -12.64 1.82 3.62
C PHE A 157 -11.55 2.67 2.96
N LEU A 158 -10.96 3.58 3.76
CA LEU A 158 -9.86 4.46 3.37
C LEU A 158 -8.57 4.06 4.07
N TYR A 159 -7.49 4.01 3.32
CA TYR A 159 -6.15 3.77 3.86
C TYR A 159 -5.14 4.74 3.26
N ASP A 160 -4.31 5.35 4.10
CA ASP A 160 -3.15 6.11 3.67
C ASP A 160 -1.90 5.80 4.51
N GLU A 161 -0.74 5.88 3.87
CA GLU A 161 0.54 5.55 4.48
C GLU A 161 1.56 6.64 4.17
N MET A 162 2.02 7.33 5.21
CA MET A 162 2.89 8.48 5.09
C MET A 162 4.09 8.41 6.04
N LEU A 163 5.16 9.08 5.69
CA LEU A 163 6.33 9.26 6.55
C LEU A 163 6.10 10.43 7.51
N SER A 164 6.19 10.20 8.82
CA SER A 164 6.11 11.25 9.83
C SER A 164 7.38 12.11 9.79
N CYS A 165 7.22 13.42 9.70
CA CYS A 165 8.30 14.40 9.63
C CYS A 165 8.42 15.24 10.90
N GLY A 166 7.46 15.11 11.83
CA GLY A 166 7.42 15.85 13.09
C GLY A 166 6.57 17.13 13.03
N PRO A 167 6.42 17.81 14.18
CA PRO A 167 5.56 18.98 14.31
C PRO A 167 6.25 20.27 13.84
N GLY A 168 5.43 21.29 13.61
CA GLY A 168 5.84 22.67 13.39
C GLY A 168 6.66 22.91 12.11
N GLU A 169 7.33 24.05 12.05
CA GLU A 169 8.08 24.51 10.87
C GLU A 169 9.23 23.57 10.48
N ALA A 170 9.89 22.95 11.46
CA ALA A 170 10.96 21.99 11.20
C ALA A 170 10.41 20.72 10.54
N GLY A 171 9.24 20.25 10.98
CA GLY A 171 8.52 19.13 10.36
C GLY A 171 8.08 19.44 8.93
N GLN A 172 7.58 20.66 8.70
CA GLN A 172 7.21 21.13 7.37
C GLN A 172 8.39 21.09 6.39
N LYS A 173 9.48 21.72 6.76
CA LYS A 173 10.70 21.74 5.92
C LYS A 173 11.21 20.34 5.59
N LYS A 174 11.18 19.45 6.58
CA LYS A 174 11.55 18.04 6.38
C LYS A 174 10.60 17.34 5.42
N ALA A 175 9.29 17.55 5.55
CA ALA A 175 8.28 16.93 4.68
C ALA A 175 8.40 17.40 3.23
N GLU A 176 8.62 18.70 3.01
CA GLU A 176 8.86 19.28 1.69
C GLU A 176 10.14 18.70 1.06
N LEU A 177 11.24 18.61 1.83
CA LEU A 177 12.48 18.01 1.37
C LEU A 177 12.30 16.55 0.98
N MET A 178 11.68 15.73 1.82
CA MET A 178 11.43 14.32 1.54
C MET A 178 10.54 14.10 0.31
N SER A 179 9.57 15.00 0.10
CA SER A 179 8.69 14.94 -1.07
C SER A 179 9.40 15.28 -2.39
N ALA A 180 10.50 16.02 -2.35
CA ALA A 180 11.29 16.33 -3.54
C ALA A 180 12.17 15.15 -4.01
N TYR A 181 12.38 14.15 -3.17
CA TYR A 181 13.18 12.95 -3.47
C TYR A 181 12.35 11.70 -3.81
N ASN A 182 11.02 11.77 -3.68
CA ASN A 182 10.07 10.73 -4.08
C ASN A 182 9.38 11.10 -5.39
#